data_da2d62b919d75e71a605e752c9e37dca
#
_entry.id   da2d62b919d75e71a605e752c9e37dca
#
_cell.length_a   1.000
_cell.length_b   1.000
_cell.length_c   1.000
_cell.angle_alpha   90.00
_cell.angle_beta   90.00
_cell.angle_gamma   90.00
#
_symmetry.space_group_name_H-M   'P 1'
#
loop_
_entity.id
_entity.type
_entity.pdbx_description
1 polymer ?
#
loop_
_entity_poly.entity_id
_entity_poly.type
_entity_poly.pdbx_seq_one_letter_code
_entity_poly.pdbx_strand_id
1 'polypeptide(L)'
;MASRPTNPNFMNGVPELLILHLLEEQEMYGYEIVQAIRARSREAIAVGEGVVYPVLHALESDGALKSRRKTVQGRSRIYYSVTRAGSRRLAELAENWTSLTAAIQSLIAGGKHALS
;
A
#
# COMPACT_ATOMS: atom_id res chain seq x y z
N MET A 1 -16.85 10.02 -19.33
CA MET A 1 -16.50 9.77 -18.93
C MET A 1 -15.62 9.52 -18.27
N ALA A 2 -15.18 9.58 -18.29
CA ALA A 2 -14.09 9.42 -17.75
C ALA A 2 -13.95 9.74 -16.40
N SER A 3 -14.70 10.39 -15.97
CA SER A 3 -14.49 10.96 -14.76
C SER A 3 -14.54 10.08 -13.62
N ARG A 4 -15.29 9.16 -13.64
CA ARG A 4 -15.39 8.47 -12.59
C ARG A 4 -14.37 7.58 -12.27
N PRO A 5 -13.65 7.23 -13.01
CA PRO A 5 -12.68 6.27 -12.71
C PRO A 5 -11.74 6.64 -11.62
N THR A 6 -11.64 7.85 -11.34
CA THR A 6 -10.75 8.30 -10.32
C THR A 6 -10.99 7.66 -9.00
N ASN A 7 -12.22 7.53 -8.64
CA ASN A 7 -12.53 7.06 -7.33
C ASN A 7 -12.12 5.65 -7.04
N PRO A 8 -12.44 4.69 -7.87
CA PRO A 8 -12.01 3.35 -7.60
C PRO A 8 -10.51 3.22 -7.62
N ASN A 9 -9.85 3.94 -8.51
CA ASN A 9 -8.42 3.86 -8.59
C ASN A 9 -7.75 4.41 -7.35
N PHE A 10 -8.32 5.45 -6.82
CA PHE A 10 -7.81 6.06 -5.62
C PHE A 10 -7.78 5.07 -4.48
N MET A 11 -8.87 4.40 -4.24
CA MET A 11 -8.94 3.46 -3.15
C MET A 11 -8.13 2.20 -3.41
N ASN A 12 -8.09 1.77 -4.66
CA ASN A 12 -7.40 0.54 -4.98
C ASN A 12 -5.90 0.63 -4.80
N GLY A 13 -5.33 1.79 -4.97
CA GLY A 13 -3.89 1.94 -4.83
C GLY A 13 -3.39 1.97 -3.40
N VAL A 14 -4.27 2.16 -2.44
CA VAL A 14 -3.84 2.32 -1.05
C VAL A 14 -3.24 1.04 -0.49
N PRO A 15 -3.89 -0.14 -0.62
CA PRO A 15 -3.26 -1.34 -0.07
C PRO A 15 -1.90 -1.63 -0.70
N GLU A 16 -1.77 -1.41 -2.00
CA GLU A 16 -0.50 -1.64 -2.69
C GLU A 16 0.59 -0.73 -2.14
N LEU A 17 0.26 0.54 -1.95
CA LEU A 17 1.19 1.52 -1.40
C LEU A 17 1.65 1.11 -0.01
N LEU A 18 0.71 0.74 0.85
CA LEU A 18 1.03 0.39 2.22
C LEU A 18 1.88 -0.86 2.30
N ILE A 19 1.55 -1.86 1.50
CA ILE A 19 2.29 -3.12 1.50
C ILE A 19 3.71 -2.90 1.01
N LEU A 20 3.88 -2.18 -0.09
CA LEU A 20 5.21 -1.91 -0.61
C LEU A 20 6.04 -1.12 0.39
N HIS A 21 5.42 -0.16 1.04
CA HIS A 21 6.14 0.64 2.03
C HIS A 21 6.66 -0.20 3.18
N LEU A 22 5.81 -1.07 3.70
CA LEU A 22 6.21 -1.93 4.81
C LEU A 22 7.34 -2.87 4.38
N LEU A 23 7.21 -3.44 3.20
CA LEU A 23 8.20 -4.40 2.74
C LEU A 23 9.50 -3.75 2.31
N GLU A 24 9.48 -2.45 2.07
CA GLU A 24 10.71 -1.73 1.81
C GLU A 24 11.56 -1.70 3.08
N GLU A 25 10.93 -1.71 4.23
CA GLU A 25 11.63 -1.66 5.49
C GLU A 25 12.17 -3.01 5.91
N GLN A 26 11.39 -4.06 5.72
CA GLN A 26 11.85 -5.41 6.04
C GLN A 26 10.90 -6.44 5.45
N GLU A 27 11.41 -7.64 5.24
CA GLU A 27 10.55 -8.70 4.73
C GLU A 27 9.54 -9.10 5.78
N MET A 28 8.35 -9.49 5.34
CA MET A 28 7.27 -9.88 6.22
C MET A 28 6.44 -10.95 5.56
N TYR A 29 5.77 -11.75 6.37
CA TYR A 29 4.78 -12.67 5.83
C TYR A 29 3.41 -11.99 5.93
N GLY A 30 2.43 -12.57 5.24
CA GLY A 30 1.14 -11.89 5.04
C GLY A 30 0.45 -11.43 6.31
N TYR A 31 0.40 -12.28 7.31
CA TYR A 31 -0.27 -11.90 8.54
C TYR A 31 0.45 -10.77 9.27
N GLU A 32 1.78 -10.74 9.21
CA GLU A 32 2.53 -9.64 9.77
C GLU A 32 2.17 -8.33 9.10
N ILE A 33 1.96 -8.37 7.79
CA ILE A 33 1.59 -7.17 7.05
C ILE A 33 0.22 -6.68 7.53
N VAL A 34 -0.72 -7.59 7.69
CA VAL A 34 -2.05 -7.23 8.19
C VAL A 34 -1.93 -6.52 9.54
N GLN A 35 -1.14 -7.10 10.43
CA GLN A 35 -0.96 -6.54 11.77
C GLN A 35 -0.26 -5.19 11.72
N ALA A 36 0.76 -5.07 10.89
CA ALA A 36 1.53 -3.84 10.81
C ALA A 36 0.70 -2.67 10.29
N ILE A 37 -0.12 -2.91 9.28
CA ILE A 37 -0.96 -1.85 8.75
C ILE A 37 -1.88 -1.33 9.84
N ARG A 38 -2.47 -2.25 10.56
CA ARG A 38 -3.40 -1.88 11.60
C ARG A 38 -2.72 -1.10 12.73
N ALA A 39 -1.61 -1.63 13.21
CA ALA A 39 -0.91 -1.02 14.32
C ALA A 39 -0.33 0.33 13.96
N ARG A 40 0.30 0.44 12.78
CA ARG A 40 0.99 1.68 12.43
C ARG A 40 0.04 2.78 11.99
N SER A 41 -1.18 2.43 11.61
CA SER A 41 -2.18 3.44 11.31
C SER A 41 -3.05 3.74 12.54
N ARG A 42 -2.69 3.19 13.68
CA ARG A 42 -3.43 3.37 14.91
C ARG A 42 -4.89 2.99 14.74
N GLU A 43 -5.09 1.83 14.13
CA GLU A 43 -6.40 1.25 13.89
C GLU A 43 -7.25 2.02 12.88
N ALA A 44 -6.70 3.07 12.27
CA ALA A 44 -7.47 3.82 11.28
C ALA A 44 -7.64 3.06 9.98
N ILE A 45 -6.68 2.20 9.65
CA ILE A 45 -6.76 1.40 8.44
C ILE A 45 -6.66 -0.06 8.83
N ALA A 46 -7.67 -0.83 8.47
CA ALA A 46 -7.67 -2.25 8.74
C ALA A 46 -7.99 -2.97 7.45
N VAL A 47 -7.02 -3.69 6.92
CA VAL A 47 -7.24 -4.54 5.75
C VAL A 47 -6.92 -5.95 6.18
N GLY A 48 -7.78 -6.86 5.82
CA GLY A 48 -7.61 -8.24 6.20
C GLY A 48 -6.86 -9.04 5.17
N GLU A 49 -6.74 -10.32 5.44
CA GLU A 49 -6.02 -11.21 4.55
C GLU A 49 -6.67 -11.32 3.18
N GLY A 50 -7.99 -11.14 3.12
CA GLY A 50 -8.70 -11.16 1.85
C GLY A 50 -8.29 -10.06 0.91
N VAL A 51 -7.71 -8.97 1.42
CA VAL A 51 -7.19 -7.90 0.60
C VAL A 51 -5.69 -8.06 0.41
N VAL A 52 -4.98 -8.39 1.48
CA VAL A 52 -3.52 -8.41 1.46
C VAL A 52 -2.98 -9.50 0.54
N TYR A 53 -3.50 -10.72 0.63
CA TYR A 53 -2.94 -11.81 -0.18
C TYR A 53 -3.11 -11.62 -1.67
N PRO A 54 -4.27 -11.21 -2.17
CA PRO A 54 -4.36 -10.94 -3.61
C PRO A 54 -3.41 -9.86 -4.08
N VAL A 55 -3.19 -8.82 -3.27
CA VAL A 55 -2.26 -7.76 -3.63
C VAL A 55 -0.83 -8.30 -3.65
N LEU A 56 -0.45 -9.09 -2.65
CA LEU A 56 0.87 -9.70 -2.63
C LEU A 56 1.11 -10.55 -3.87
N HIS A 57 0.12 -11.35 -4.23
CA HIS A 57 0.28 -12.23 -5.39
C HIS A 57 0.37 -11.44 -6.68
N ALA A 58 -0.41 -10.38 -6.82
CA ALA A 58 -0.35 -9.55 -8.00
C ALA A 58 0.98 -8.84 -8.11
N LEU A 59 1.49 -8.31 -7.00
CA LEU A 59 2.77 -7.62 -7.00
C LEU A 59 3.91 -8.57 -7.31
N GLU A 60 3.83 -9.78 -6.79
CA GLU A 60 4.85 -10.78 -7.08
C GLU A 60 4.81 -11.17 -8.56
N SER A 61 3.61 -11.36 -9.08
CA SER A 61 3.42 -11.70 -10.49
C SER A 61 3.97 -10.61 -11.40
N ASP A 62 3.88 -9.36 -10.98
CA ASP A 62 4.37 -8.23 -11.74
C ASP A 62 5.87 -7.98 -11.56
N GLY A 63 6.52 -8.75 -10.71
CA GLY A 63 7.95 -8.56 -10.49
C GLY A 63 8.30 -7.51 -9.47
N ALA A 64 7.30 -6.95 -8.78
CA ALA A 64 7.56 -5.93 -7.76
C ALA A 64 7.95 -6.55 -6.42
N LEU A 65 7.55 -7.78 -6.19
CA LEU A 65 7.91 -8.50 -4.97
C LEU A 65 8.51 -9.83 -5.33
N LYS A 66 9.29 -10.36 -4.40
CA LYS A 66 9.75 -11.74 -4.47
C LYS A 66 9.44 -12.38 -3.13
N SER A 67 9.36 -13.70 -3.11
CA SER A 67 9.01 -14.39 -1.89
C SER A 67 9.96 -15.55 -1.65
N ARG A 68 10.01 -15.98 -0.41
CA ARG A 68 10.77 -17.17 -0.06
C ARG A 68 10.16 -17.80 1.17
N ARG A 69 10.31 -19.10 1.25
CA ARG A 69 9.86 -19.82 2.45
C ARG A 69 10.94 -19.71 3.51
N LYS A 70 10.53 -19.47 4.72
CA LYS A 70 11.47 -19.31 5.81
C LYS A 70 10.85 -19.90 7.07
N THR A 71 11.65 -20.62 7.83
CA THR A 71 11.18 -21.19 9.09
C THR A 71 11.73 -20.38 10.25
N VAL A 72 10.83 -19.85 11.06
CA VAL A 72 11.21 -19.06 12.21
C VAL A 72 10.46 -19.64 13.40
N GLN A 73 11.21 -20.03 14.42
CA GLN A 73 10.63 -20.60 15.64
C GLN A 73 9.71 -21.78 15.33
N GLY A 74 10.16 -22.63 14.43
CA GLY A 74 9.41 -23.84 14.11
C GLY A 74 8.27 -23.65 13.15
N ARG A 75 8.02 -22.44 12.71
CA ARG A 75 6.92 -22.17 11.77
C ARG A 75 7.44 -21.80 10.41
N SER A 76 6.93 -22.48 9.41
CA SER A 76 7.31 -22.25 8.02
C SER A 76 6.29 -21.31 7.38
N ARG A 77 6.77 -20.18 6.87
CA ARG A 77 5.90 -19.19 6.26
C ARG A 77 6.54 -18.61 5.02
N ILE A 78 5.72 -18.01 4.18
CA ILE A 78 6.19 -17.34 2.98
C ILE A 78 6.43 -15.87 3.31
N TYR A 79 7.66 -15.43 3.16
CA TYR A 79 8.05 -14.05 3.43
C TYR A 79 8.22 -13.31 2.11
N TYR A 80 7.78 -12.07 2.08
CA TYR A 80 7.85 -11.24 0.88
C TYR A 80 8.82 -10.10 1.07
N SER A 81 9.49 -9.71 0.00
CA SER A 81 10.38 -8.56 0.03
C SER A 81 10.28 -7.82 -1.29
N VAL A 82 10.68 -6.55 -1.27
CA VAL A 82 10.57 -5.67 -2.43
C VAL A 82 11.75 -5.88 -3.36
N THR A 83 11.49 -5.92 -4.67
CA THR A 83 12.53 -5.94 -5.67
C THR A 83 12.85 -4.49 -6.05
N ARG A 84 13.87 -4.32 -6.91
CA ARG A 84 14.20 -2.98 -7.40
C ARG A 84 13.01 -2.38 -8.15
N ALA A 85 12.32 -3.19 -8.94
CA ALA A 85 11.14 -2.72 -9.64
C ALA A 85 10.06 -2.30 -8.66
N GLY A 86 9.93 -3.03 -7.56
CA GLY A 86 8.97 -2.68 -6.52
C GLY A 86 9.30 -1.38 -5.83
N SER A 87 10.57 -1.12 -5.61
CA SER A 87 10.97 0.15 -4.99
C SER A 87 10.63 1.33 -5.89
N ARG A 88 10.82 1.17 -7.19
CA ARG A 88 10.44 2.24 -8.12
C ARG A 88 8.94 2.46 -8.11
N ARG A 89 8.19 1.38 -8.09
CA ARG A 89 6.74 1.46 -8.06
C ARG A 89 6.26 2.15 -6.79
N LEU A 90 6.89 1.83 -5.67
CA LEU A 90 6.57 2.48 -4.41
C LEU A 90 6.79 3.98 -4.49
N ALA A 91 7.90 4.41 -5.08
CA ALA A 91 8.18 5.84 -5.19
C ALA A 91 7.11 6.54 -6.00
N GLU A 92 6.66 5.93 -7.09
CA GLU A 92 5.61 6.51 -7.92
C GLU A 92 4.29 6.60 -7.18
N LEU A 93 3.94 5.53 -6.48
CA LEU A 93 2.68 5.52 -5.74
C LEU A 93 2.69 6.54 -4.61
N ALA A 94 3.82 6.64 -3.92
CA ALA A 94 3.93 7.59 -2.82
C ALA A 94 3.84 9.02 -3.32
N GLU A 95 4.45 9.31 -4.46
CA GLU A 95 4.40 10.63 -5.03
C GLU A 95 2.99 10.98 -5.48
N ASN A 96 2.32 10.03 -6.13
CA ASN A 96 0.94 10.24 -6.54
C ASN A 96 0.03 10.49 -5.37
N TRP A 97 0.22 9.73 -4.31
CA TRP A 97 -0.59 9.89 -3.11
C TRP A 97 -0.36 11.24 -2.47
N THR A 98 0.90 11.66 -2.36
CA THR A 98 1.23 12.95 -1.77
C THR A 98 0.62 14.09 -2.58
N SER A 99 0.71 14.02 -3.90
CA SER A 99 0.13 15.04 -4.74
C SER A 99 -1.38 15.09 -4.60
N LEU A 100 -2.02 13.92 -4.57
CA LEU A 100 -3.46 13.87 -4.47
C LEU A 100 -3.96 14.41 -3.14
N THR A 101 -3.32 14.01 -2.05
CA THR A 101 -3.75 14.48 -0.74
C THR A 101 -3.50 15.97 -0.57
N ALA A 102 -2.42 16.48 -1.15
CA ALA A 102 -2.15 17.91 -1.10
C ALA A 102 -3.22 18.68 -1.87
N ALA A 103 -3.64 18.16 -3.02
CA ALA A 103 -4.69 18.79 -3.79
C ALA A 103 -6.00 18.79 -3.04
N ILE A 104 -6.32 17.68 -2.41
CA ILE A 104 -7.55 17.57 -1.63
C ILE A 104 -7.53 18.56 -0.47
N GLN A 105 -6.40 18.61 0.22
CA GLN A 105 -6.26 19.54 1.34
C GLN A 105 -6.42 20.98 0.90
N SER A 106 -5.83 21.33 -0.22
CA SER A 106 -5.96 22.69 -0.75
C SER A 106 -7.40 23.02 -1.09
N LEU A 107 -8.08 22.06 -1.69
CA LEU A 107 -9.45 22.29 -2.08
C LEU A 107 -10.34 22.49 -0.86
N ILE A 108 -10.17 21.66 0.15
CA ILE A 108 -10.97 21.74 1.36
C ILE A 108 -10.68 23.02 2.11
N ALA A 109 -9.42 23.32 2.30
CA ALA A 109 -9.03 24.46 3.10
C ALA A 109 -9.34 25.78 2.40
N GLY A 110 -9.16 25.83 1.09
CA GLY A 110 -9.32 27.08 0.38
C GLY A 110 -10.71 27.37 -0.10
N GLY A 111 -11.56 26.36 -0.14
CA GLY A 111 -12.85 26.52 -0.78
C GLY A 111 -13.67 27.64 -0.21
N LYS A 112 -13.83 27.65 1.09
CA LYS A 112 -14.61 28.67 1.71
C LYS A 112 -13.96 30.02 1.63
N HIS A 113 -12.69 30.07 1.83
CA HIS A 113 -11.98 31.33 1.82
C HIS A 113 -11.91 31.92 0.44
N ALA A 114 -11.84 31.08 -0.56
CA ALA A 114 -11.77 31.57 -1.91
C ALA A 114 -13.03 32.33 -2.28
N LEU A 115 -14.12 32.01 -1.64
CA LEU A 115 -15.39 32.65 -1.93
C LEU A 115 -15.60 33.90 -1.16
N SER A 116 -14.86 34.09 -0.13
CA SER A 116 -14.99 35.32 0.62
C SER A 116 -13.98 36.35 0.17
#